data_152debe915a173baefff5602848bc10d
#
_entry.id   152debe915a173baefff5602848bc10d
#
_cell.length_a   1.000
_cell.length_b   1.000
_cell.length_c   1.000
_cell.angle_alpha   90.00
_cell.angle_beta   90.00
_cell.angle_gamma   90.00
#
_symmetry.space_group_name_H-M   'P 1'
#
loop_
_entity.id
_entity.type
_entity.pdbx_description
1 polymer ?
#
loop_
_entity_poly.entity_id
_entity_poly.type
_entity_poly.pdbx_seq_one_letter_code
_entity_poly.pdbx_strand_id
1 'polypeptide(L)'
;DQITPMMQNLDMPTAVSYLSNTDVAMQMLGAAYIQHQCYHSTDAKSQVRQLKGIPALVQLFTSESQEVQRYATGATRNLIYENMDNKAALIQAGGIGKLMEALREPDDELRKNITGILWNLSSKDNLKEKLAKETLAELTEKVLVPLSGGGDAGVIQQTPSEADIFYNTTGCLRNLSSVNGKTRQQMRDTRGLVDALVAYVQNSLEEGKAEDKGVENCVCVLRNLSYQLYSEMSPSVLLRLEGPTRGQDTQESTAIGCFTPQSKKAKEKNQELSTLSEVARQPKGAEWLWHPLVLGVYSRVLQACENNAATREAAAGALQNITAGDSRWASVLSRVALEQQRLLPVVLDQLRTQSDLEMRSLTGLLRNMSRHTRNKDDMATKVVNILVTKLPSDGHQKEPSGEVIVNICGTLNNLVAGSSLAARDITFFGGLPKLVAIKTSHDNSPGKLKAAKAASTVLSNMFQYSKLHKDYKQVRDRSLRF
;
A
#
# COMPACT_ATOMS: atom_id res chain seq x y z
N ASP A 1 -11.32 -38.22 -18.46
CA ASP A 1 -9.93 -37.99 -18.87
C ASP A 1 -9.50 -38.85 -20.03
N GLN A 2 -10.09 -38.58 -21.20
CA GLN A 2 -9.72 -39.24 -22.46
C GLN A 2 -8.44 -38.67 -23.05
N ILE A 3 -8.00 -37.49 -22.64
CA ILE A 3 -6.83 -36.78 -23.17
C ILE A 3 -5.52 -37.40 -22.67
N THR A 4 -5.46 -37.79 -21.39
CA THR A 4 -4.24 -38.29 -20.77
C THR A 4 -3.64 -39.53 -21.46
N PRO A 5 -4.43 -40.56 -21.82
CA PRO A 5 -3.87 -41.72 -22.58
C PRO A 5 -3.34 -41.35 -23.96
N MET A 6 -3.93 -40.35 -24.61
CA MET A 6 -3.50 -39.90 -25.94
C MET A 6 -2.18 -39.13 -25.91
N MET A 7 -1.80 -38.53 -24.76
CA MET A 7 -0.54 -37.81 -24.61
C MET A 7 0.70 -38.71 -24.51
N GLN A 8 0.54 -39.99 -24.20
CA GLN A 8 1.65 -40.89 -23.91
C GLN A 8 2.59 -41.10 -25.12
N ASN A 9 2.09 -40.95 -26.34
CA ASN A 9 2.86 -41.17 -27.56
C ASN A 9 3.22 -39.86 -28.27
N LEU A 10 2.99 -38.69 -27.64
CA LEU A 10 3.32 -37.40 -28.24
C LEU A 10 4.73 -36.97 -27.90
N ASP A 11 5.34 -36.24 -28.83
CA ASP A 11 6.53 -35.42 -28.58
C ASP A 11 6.20 -33.93 -28.66
N MET A 12 7.11 -33.09 -28.22
CA MET A 12 6.87 -31.65 -28.20
C MET A 12 6.70 -31.05 -29.60
N PRO A 13 7.53 -31.40 -30.62
CA PRO A 13 7.34 -30.88 -31.97
C PRO A 13 5.97 -31.22 -32.58
N THR A 14 5.48 -32.41 -32.32
CA THR A 14 4.15 -32.83 -32.79
C THR A 14 3.05 -32.08 -32.07
N ALA A 15 3.16 -31.93 -30.74
CA ALA A 15 2.19 -31.19 -29.94
C ALA A 15 2.08 -29.72 -30.38
N VAL A 16 3.21 -29.06 -30.63
CA VAL A 16 3.22 -27.68 -31.13
C VAL A 16 2.59 -27.60 -32.51
N SER A 17 2.84 -28.57 -33.40
CA SER A 17 2.21 -28.59 -34.71
C SER A 17 0.69 -28.75 -34.65
N TYR A 18 0.18 -29.46 -33.65
CA TYR A 18 -1.26 -29.63 -33.43
C TYR A 18 -1.97 -28.33 -33.09
N LEU A 19 -1.26 -27.36 -32.53
CA LEU A 19 -1.87 -26.04 -32.19
C LEU A 19 -2.34 -25.31 -33.48
N SER A 20 -1.73 -25.54 -34.60
CA SER A 20 -2.10 -24.91 -35.85
C SER A 20 -3.04 -25.79 -36.70
N ASN A 21 -3.47 -26.94 -36.19
CA ASN A 21 -4.42 -27.81 -36.86
C ASN A 21 -5.83 -27.17 -36.83
N THR A 22 -6.61 -27.44 -37.86
CA THR A 22 -8.01 -26.97 -37.93
C THR A 22 -8.97 -27.75 -37.05
N ASP A 23 -8.59 -28.97 -36.66
CA ASP A 23 -9.38 -29.80 -35.73
C ASP A 23 -9.22 -29.33 -34.28
N VAL A 24 -10.31 -28.97 -33.67
CA VAL A 24 -10.38 -28.52 -32.26
C VAL A 24 -9.83 -29.60 -31.31
N ALA A 25 -10.13 -30.86 -31.56
CA ALA A 25 -9.62 -31.96 -30.72
C ALA A 25 -8.09 -32.05 -30.73
N MET A 26 -7.48 -31.82 -31.86
CA MET A 26 -6.01 -31.80 -32.02
C MET A 26 -5.39 -30.58 -31.33
N GLN A 27 -6.01 -29.40 -31.45
CA GLN A 27 -5.60 -28.20 -30.75
C GLN A 27 -5.61 -28.41 -29.23
N MET A 28 -6.68 -29.00 -28.70
CA MET A 28 -6.79 -29.33 -27.26
C MET A 28 -5.71 -30.29 -26.83
N LEU A 29 -5.46 -31.35 -27.60
CA LEU A 29 -4.46 -32.34 -27.26
C LEU A 29 -3.04 -31.76 -27.25
N GLY A 30 -2.71 -30.92 -28.22
CA GLY A 30 -1.41 -30.24 -28.27
C GLY A 30 -1.23 -29.31 -27.08
N ALA A 31 -2.23 -28.49 -26.78
CA ALA A 31 -2.19 -27.55 -25.64
C ALA A 31 -2.11 -28.30 -24.30
N ALA A 32 -2.89 -29.38 -24.14
CA ALA A 32 -2.88 -30.17 -22.92
C ALA A 32 -1.51 -30.83 -22.68
N TYR A 33 -0.89 -31.35 -23.75
CA TYR A 33 0.46 -31.92 -23.67
C TYR A 33 1.49 -30.89 -23.23
N ILE A 34 1.45 -29.68 -23.81
CA ILE A 34 2.36 -28.59 -23.48
C ILE A 34 2.13 -28.17 -21.98
N GLN A 35 0.89 -28.06 -21.56
CA GLN A 35 0.56 -27.74 -20.18
C GLN A 35 1.16 -28.75 -19.20
N HIS A 36 1.00 -30.03 -19.48
CA HIS A 36 1.51 -31.10 -18.63
C HIS A 36 3.03 -31.13 -18.57
N GLN A 37 3.70 -31.04 -19.73
CA GLN A 37 5.17 -31.09 -19.81
C GLN A 37 5.83 -29.86 -19.19
N CYS A 38 5.22 -28.69 -19.31
CA CYS A 38 5.77 -27.42 -18.80
C CYS A 38 5.46 -27.18 -17.32
N TYR A 39 4.72 -28.04 -16.67
CA TYR A 39 4.41 -27.88 -15.25
C TYR A 39 5.68 -27.95 -14.36
N HIS A 40 6.59 -28.87 -14.67
CA HIS A 40 7.81 -29.08 -13.90
C HIS A 40 9.12 -28.93 -14.70
N SER A 41 9.07 -29.00 -16.02
CA SER A 41 10.28 -29.08 -16.84
C SER A 41 10.69 -27.73 -17.43
N THR A 42 11.82 -27.21 -16.99
CA THR A 42 12.42 -26.00 -17.57
C THR A 42 12.83 -26.22 -19.02
N ASP A 43 13.34 -27.41 -19.35
CA ASP A 43 13.73 -27.77 -20.70
C ASP A 43 12.53 -27.78 -21.66
N ALA A 44 11.38 -28.31 -21.20
CA ALA A 44 10.13 -28.29 -21.97
C ALA A 44 9.68 -26.86 -22.29
N LYS A 45 9.77 -25.95 -21.31
CA LYS A 45 9.44 -24.54 -21.51
C LYS A 45 10.30 -23.87 -22.57
N SER A 46 11.60 -24.15 -22.58
CA SER A 46 12.53 -23.65 -23.60
C SER A 46 12.25 -24.26 -24.97
N GLN A 47 11.94 -25.54 -25.01
CA GLN A 47 11.65 -26.25 -26.26
C GLN A 47 10.40 -25.68 -26.94
N VAL A 48 9.34 -25.39 -26.20
CA VAL A 48 8.13 -24.77 -26.77
C VAL A 48 8.44 -23.42 -27.38
N ARG A 49 9.26 -22.59 -26.73
CA ARG A 49 9.68 -21.30 -27.30
C ARG A 49 10.47 -21.48 -28.61
N GLN A 50 11.43 -22.41 -28.64
CA GLN A 50 12.26 -22.68 -29.81
C GLN A 50 11.41 -23.17 -30.97
N LEU A 51 10.37 -23.93 -30.71
CA LEU A 51 9.46 -24.47 -31.74
C LEU A 51 8.37 -23.47 -32.16
N LYS A 52 8.43 -22.21 -31.66
CA LYS A 52 7.42 -21.17 -31.95
C LYS A 52 6.04 -21.54 -31.44
N GLY A 53 5.97 -22.28 -30.34
CA GLY A 53 4.72 -22.68 -29.73
C GLY A 53 3.96 -21.53 -29.08
N ILE A 54 4.67 -20.51 -28.56
CA ILE A 54 4.01 -19.39 -27.85
C ILE A 54 3.12 -18.57 -28.81
N PRO A 55 3.58 -18.13 -29.99
CA PRO A 55 2.68 -17.47 -30.94
C PRO A 55 1.49 -18.35 -31.35
N ALA A 56 1.68 -19.64 -31.48
CA ALA A 56 0.60 -20.57 -31.82
C ALA A 56 -0.45 -20.66 -30.70
N LEU A 57 -0.01 -20.68 -29.42
CA LEU A 57 -0.91 -20.66 -28.28
C LEU A 57 -1.70 -19.33 -28.20
N VAL A 58 -1.05 -18.20 -28.49
CA VAL A 58 -1.68 -16.89 -28.49
C VAL A 58 -2.86 -16.84 -29.46
N GLN A 59 -2.73 -17.43 -30.65
CA GLN A 59 -3.84 -17.51 -31.61
C GLN A 59 -5.04 -18.29 -31.05
N LEU A 60 -4.82 -19.22 -30.16
CA LEU A 60 -5.89 -20.04 -29.57
C LEU A 60 -6.60 -19.36 -28.40
N PHE A 61 -6.07 -18.26 -27.87
CA PHE A 61 -6.70 -17.54 -26.76
C PHE A 61 -8.10 -17.03 -27.10
N THR A 62 -8.34 -16.71 -28.35
CA THR A 62 -9.63 -16.23 -28.86
C THR A 62 -10.37 -17.26 -29.70
N SER A 63 -10.06 -18.53 -29.52
CA SER A 63 -10.77 -19.63 -30.18
C SER A 63 -12.28 -19.60 -29.87
N GLU A 64 -13.10 -20.02 -30.83
CA GLU A 64 -14.54 -20.21 -30.63
C GLU A 64 -14.84 -21.34 -29.62
N SER A 65 -13.92 -22.28 -29.44
CA SER A 65 -14.05 -23.33 -28.43
C SER A 65 -13.51 -22.86 -27.08
N GLN A 66 -14.36 -22.80 -26.07
CA GLN A 66 -13.95 -22.47 -24.70
C GLN A 66 -12.94 -23.49 -24.14
N GLU A 67 -13.08 -24.76 -24.50
CA GLU A 67 -12.13 -25.79 -24.05
C GLU A 67 -10.74 -25.54 -24.61
N VAL A 68 -10.63 -25.15 -25.88
CA VAL A 68 -9.35 -24.77 -26.48
C VAL A 68 -8.74 -23.57 -25.76
N GLN A 69 -9.58 -22.55 -25.48
CA GLN A 69 -9.13 -21.38 -24.72
C GLN A 69 -8.59 -21.75 -23.34
N ARG A 70 -9.27 -22.63 -22.64
CA ARG A 70 -8.84 -23.08 -21.29
C ARG A 70 -7.48 -23.80 -21.36
N TYR A 71 -7.32 -24.74 -22.29
CA TYR A 71 -6.06 -25.48 -22.42
C TYR A 71 -4.91 -24.58 -22.89
N ALA A 72 -5.17 -23.71 -23.84
CA ALA A 72 -4.15 -22.80 -24.37
C ALA A 72 -3.67 -21.82 -23.29
N THR A 73 -4.59 -21.24 -22.52
CA THR A 73 -4.23 -20.33 -21.42
C THR A 73 -3.60 -21.06 -20.23
N GLY A 74 -4.06 -22.27 -19.92
CA GLY A 74 -3.47 -23.10 -18.89
C GLY A 74 -2.03 -23.51 -19.24
N ALA A 75 -1.78 -23.88 -20.48
CA ALA A 75 -0.43 -24.16 -20.98
C ALA A 75 0.48 -22.93 -20.88
N THR A 76 -0.03 -21.78 -21.27
CA THR A 76 0.72 -20.52 -21.22
C THR A 76 1.08 -20.13 -19.79
N ARG A 77 0.17 -20.32 -18.85
CA ARG A 77 0.43 -20.05 -17.43
C ARG A 77 1.63 -20.84 -16.93
N ASN A 78 1.72 -22.12 -17.26
CA ASN A 78 2.86 -22.95 -16.90
C ASN A 78 4.14 -22.55 -17.64
N LEU A 79 4.04 -22.18 -18.91
CA LEU A 79 5.17 -21.80 -19.76
C LEU A 79 5.91 -20.57 -19.24
N ILE A 80 5.19 -19.58 -18.73
CA ILE A 80 5.79 -18.31 -18.32
C ILE A 80 6.24 -18.29 -16.85
N TYR A 81 5.80 -19.27 -16.06
CA TYR A 81 6.15 -19.34 -14.64
C TYR A 81 7.66 -19.51 -14.48
N GLU A 82 8.28 -18.56 -13.77
CA GLU A 82 9.74 -18.53 -13.56
C GLU A 82 10.56 -18.62 -14.85
N ASN A 83 10.05 -18.05 -15.95
CA ASN A 83 10.74 -18.06 -17.24
C ASN A 83 10.62 -16.71 -17.94
N MET A 84 11.66 -15.89 -17.81
CA MET A 84 11.66 -14.53 -18.34
C MET A 84 11.61 -14.49 -19.86
N ASP A 85 12.33 -15.39 -20.53
CA ASP A 85 12.35 -15.46 -22.00
C ASP A 85 10.97 -15.79 -22.57
N ASN A 86 10.22 -16.67 -21.90
CA ASN A 86 8.87 -17.02 -22.31
C ASN A 86 7.88 -15.88 -22.04
N LYS A 87 8.05 -15.13 -20.92
CA LYS A 87 7.26 -13.91 -20.67
C LYS A 87 7.46 -12.89 -21.80
N ALA A 88 8.71 -12.64 -22.18
CA ALA A 88 9.03 -11.73 -23.28
C ALA A 88 8.43 -12.21 -24.60
N ALA A 89 8.54 -13.51 -24.90
CA ALA A 89 7.97 -14.10 -26.11
C ALA A 89 6.45 -13.96 -26.17
N LEU A 90 5.77 -14.14 -25.04
CA LEU A 90 4.32 -13.97 -24.94
C LEU A 90 3.90 -12.53 -25.27
N ILE A 91 4.59 -11.56 -24.71
CA ILE A 91 4.32 -10.13 -24.96
C ILE A 91 4.61 -9.78 -26.42
N GLN A 92 5.73 -10.25 -26.96
CA GLN A 92 6.12 -10.00 -28.33
C GLN A 92 5.13 -10.60 -29.35
N ALA A 93 4.50 -11.72 -29.00
CA ALA A 93 3.46 -12.35 -29.82
C ALA A 93 2.09 -11.66 -29.74
N GLY A 94 1.98 -10.55 -29.01
CA GLY A 94 0.70 -9.86 -28.84
C GLY A 94 -0.24 -10.54 -27.85
N GLY A 95 0.31 -11.32 -26.93
CA GLY A 95 -0.48 -12.13 -26.00
C GLY A 95 -1.39 -11.34 -25.07
N ILE A 96 -0.94 -10.17 -24.59
CA ILE A 96 -1.73 -9.36 -23.65
C ILE A 96 -3.05 -8.92 -24.30
N GLY A 97 -3.01 -8.41 -25.53
CA GLY A 97 -4.21 -7.98 -26.25
C GLY A 97 -5.22 -9.13 -26.44
N LYS A 98 -4.72 -10.31 -26.79
CA LYS A 98 -5.54 -11.50 -26.96
C LYS A 98 -6.11 -12.01 -25.64
N LEU A 99 -5.37 -11.90 -24.54
CA LEU A 99 -5.87 -12.22 -23.21
C LEU A 99 -7.00 -11.26 -22.80
N MET A 100 -6.89 -9.98 -23.14
CA MET A 100 -7.96 -9.01 -22.85
C MET A 100 -9.23 -9.29 -23.66
N GLU A 101 -9.11 -9.70 -24.91
CA GLU A 101 -10.26 -10.18 -25.69
C GLU A 101 -10.90 -11.41 -25.03
N ALA A 102 -10.10 -12.39 -24.64
CA ALA A 102 -10.59 -13.61 -24.00
C ALA A 102 -11.21 -13.36 -22.62
N LEU A 103 -10.79 -12.34 -21.92
CA LEU A 103 -11.33 -11.97 -20.61
C LEU A 103 -12.82 -11.60 -20.66
N ARG A 104 -13.33 -11.25 -21.83
CA ARG A 104 -14.74 -10.93 -22.03
C ARG A 104 -15.64 -12.17 -21.93
N GLU A 105 -15.09 -13.35 -22.14
CA GLU A 105 -15.82 -14.61 -21.97
C GLU A 105 -16.13 -14.86 -20.49
N PRO A 106 -17.36 -15.32 -20.14
CA PRO A 106 -17.75 -15.47 -18.75
C PRO A 106 -17.30 -16.77 -18.09
N ASP A 107 -16.39 -17.50 -18.68
CA ASP A 107 -15.87 -18.78 -18.18
C ASP A 107 -14.86 -18.58 -17.04
N ASP A 108 -15.15 -19.13 -15.87
CA ASP A 108 -14.33 -18.94 -14.67
C ASP A 108 -12.95 -19.60 -14.77
N GLU A 109 -12.83 -20.80 -15.36
CA GLU A 109 -11.53 -21.45 -15.52
C GLU A 109 -10.63 -20.66 -16.48
N LEU A 110 -11.20 -20.16 -17.57
CA LEU A 110 -10.50 -19.29 -18.51
C LEU A 110 -10.03 -18.01 -17.82
N ARG A 111 -10.91 -17.35 -17.10
CA ARG A 111 -10.57 -16.11 -16.38
C ARG A 111 -9.52 -16.33 -15.30
N LYS A 112 -9.55 -17.46 -14.61
CA LYS A 112 -8.55 -17.84 -13.62
C LYS A 112 -7.17 -18.00 -14.28
N ASN A 113 -7.11 -18.66 -15.43
CA ASN A 113 -5.87 -18.77 -16.20
C ASN A 113 -5.35 -17.42 -16.67
N ILE A 114 -6.22 -16.59 -17.26
CA ILE A 114 -5.86 -15.26 -17.75
C ILE A 114 -5.30 -14.38 -16.62
N THR A 115 -6.02 -14.29 -15.51
CA THR A 115 -5.61 -13.45 -14.37
C THR A 115 -4.35 -13.99 -13.70
N GLY A 116 -4.16 -15.32 -13.71
CA GLY A 116 -2.93 -15.95 -13.24
C GLY A 116 -1.72 -15.62 -14.11
N ILE A 117 -1.91 -15.59 -15.43
CA ILE A 117 -0.87 -15.16 -16.37
C ILE A 117 -0.48 -13.69 -16.11
N LEU A 118 -1.48 -12.82 -15.98
CA LEU A 118 -1.24 -11.40 -15.74
C LEU A 118 -0.51 -11.16 -14.43
N TRP A 119 -0.89 -11.87 -13.38
CA TRP A 119 -0.20 -11.79 -12.09
C TRP A 119 1.27 -12.20 -12.23
N ASN A 120 1.54 -13.30 -12.91
CA ASN A 120 2.90 -13.76 -13.20
C ASN A 120 3.72 -12.71 -13.98
N LEU A 121 3.15 -12.15 -15.03
CA LEU A 121 3.82 -11.11 -15.83
C LEU A 121 4.12 -9.86 -15.00
N SER A 122 3.22 -9.51 -14.09
CA SER A 122 3.34 -8.31 -13.25
C SER A 122 4.46 -8.38 -12.21
N SER A 123 5.09 -9.53 -12.01
CA SER A 123 6.22 -9.67 -11.07
C SER A 123 7.51 -9.03 -11.58
N LYS A 124 7.60 -8.68 -12.86
CA LYS A 124 8.79 -8.06 -13.47
C LYS A 124 8.60 -6.57 -13.71
N ASP A 125 9.48 -5.76 -13.11
CA ASP A 125 9.37 -4.31 -13.14
C ASP A 125 9.36 -3.73 -14.55
N ASN A 126 10.16 -4.29 -15.45
CA ASN A 126 10.24 -3.85 -16.86
C ASN A 126 8.97 -4.13 -17.67
N LEU A 127 8.05 -4.96 -17.17
CA LEU A 127 6.78 -5.27 -17.85
C LEU A 127 5.59 -4.50 -17.29
N LYS A 128 5.72 -3.91 -16.11
CA LYS A 128 4.61 -3.33 -15.35
C LYS A 128 3.94 -2.16 -16.05
N GLU A 129 4.71 -1.24 -16.64
CA GLU A 129 4.13 -0.09 -17.35
C GLU A 129 3.30 -0.52 -18.56
N LYS A 130 3.80 -1.46 -19.34
CA LYS A 130 3.08 -2.00 -20.50
C LYS A 130 1.81 -2.74 -20.07
N LEU A 131 1.91 -3.57 -19.03
CA LEU A 131 0.76 -4.27 -18.49
C LEU A 131 -0.31 -3.29 -18.01
N ALA A 132 0.09 -2.27 -17.27
CA ALA A 132 -0.85 -1.25 -16.78
C ALA A 132 -1.59 -0.58 -17.94
N LYS A 133 -0.87 -0.17 -18.96
CA LYS A 133 -1.46 0.49 -20.14
C LYS A 133 -2.48 -0.40 -20.85
N GLU A 134 -2.21 -1.68 -20.99
CA GLU A 134 -3.02 -2.58 -21.82
C GLU A 134 -4.12 -3.29 -21.01
N THR A 135 -4.05 -3.36 -19.69
CA THR A 135 -4.94 -4.23 -18.90
C THR A 135 -5.82 -3.53 -17.87
N LEU A 136 -5.45 -2.35 -17.37
CA LEU A 136 -6.13 -1.75 -16.22
C LEU A 136 -7.63 -1.53 -16.45
N ALA A 137 -8.02 -1.00 -17.61
CA ALA A 137 -9.42 -0.72 -17.89
C ALA A 137 -10.26 -2.01 -17.95
N GLU A 138 -9.77 -3.02 -18.65
CA GLU A 138 -10.49 -4.30 -18.81
C GLU A 138 -10.55 -5.09 -17.50
N LEU A 139 -9.45 -5.17 -16.75
CA LEU A 139 -9.43 -5.85 -15.44
C LEU A 139 -10.39 -5.18 -14.46
N THR A 140 -10.44 -3.86 -14.46
CA THR A 140 -11.33 -3.13 -13.57
C THR A 140 -12.78 -3.38 -13.92
N GLU A 141 -13.14 -3.22 -15.18
CA GLU A 141 -14.52 -3.37 -15.66
C GLU A 141 -15.03 -4.82 -15.56
N LYS A 142 -14.20 -5.77 -15.99
CA LYS A 142 -14.63 -7.18 -16.12
C LYS A 142 -14.49 -8.01 -14.87
N VAL A 143 -13.56 -7.67 -13.99
CA VAL A 143 -13.25 -8.48 -12.79
C VAL A 143 -13.45 -7.70 -11.50
N LEU A 144 -12.76 -6.58 -11.36
CA LEU A 144 -12.66 -5.89 -10.07
C LEU A 144 -14.00 -5.35 -9.61
N VAL A 145 -14.68 -4.59 -10.45
CA VAL A 145 -15.99 -3.99 -10.13
C VAL A 145 -17.05 -5.06 -9.89
N PRO A 146 -17.24 -6.05 -10.78
CA PRO A 146 -18.26 -7.06 -10.56
C PRO A 146 -18.07 -7.90 -9.30
N LEU A 147 -16.83 -8.16 -8.89
CA LEU A 147 -16.51 -9.03 -7.76
C LEU A 147 -16.27 -8.28 -6.45
N SER A 148 -16.33 -6.96 -6.44
CA SER A 148 -16.06 -6.15 -5.24
C SER A 148 -17.25 -6.02 -4.28
N GLY A 149 -18.43 -6.48 -4.64
CA GLY A 149 -19.62 -6.32 -3.83
C GLY A 149 -20.24 -4.92 -3.84
N GLY A 150 -19.83 -4.08 -4.79
CA GLY A 150 -20.32 -2.71 -4.94
C GLY A 150 -21.69 -2.55 -5.60
N GLY A 151 -22.44 -3.66 -5.82
CA GLY A 151 -23.80 -3.62 -6.35
C GLY A 151 -24.85 -3.34 -5.26
N ASP A 152 -26.11 -3.27 -5.67
CA ASP A 152 -27.26 -2.88 -4.85
C ASP A 152 -27.44 -3.72 -3.56
N ALA A 153 -26.81 -4.87 -3.46
CA ALA A 153 -26.97 -5.77 -2.31
C ALA A 153 -25.86 -5.60 -1.23
N GLY A 154 -24.77 -4.90 -1.51
CA GLY A 154 -23.68 -4.69 -0.55
C GLY A 154 -23.01 -5.96 -0.01
N VAL A 155 -23.29 -7.11 -0.60
CA VAL A 155 -22.81 -8.42 -0.15
C VAL A 155 -21.84 -8.99 -1.17
N ILE A 156 -20.67 -9.46 -0.69
CA ILE A 156 -19.72 -10.15 -1.54
C ILE A 156 -20.15 -11.61 -1.67
N GLN A 157 -20.67 -11.95 -2.85
CA GLN A 157 -20.97 -13.34 -3.19
C GLN A 157 -19.98 -13.79 -4.27
N GLN A 158 -18.94 -14.50 -3.84
CA GLN A 158 -17.96 -15.08 -4.73
C GLN A 158 -17.98 -16.59 -4.62
N THR A 159 -18.02 -17.26 -5.77
CA THR A 159 -17.70 -18.68 -5.84
C THR A 159 -16.21 -18.89 -5.53
N PRO A 160 -15.74 -20.11 -5.20
CA PRO A 160 -14.30 -20.34 -5.01
C PRO A 160 -13.45 -19.95 -6.22
N SER A 161 -13.94 -20.18 -7.44
CA SER A 161 -13.24 -19.77 -8.66
C SER A 161 -13.17 -18.26 -8.81
N GLU A 162 -14.24 -17.54 -8.52
CA GLU A 162 -14.28 -16.09 -8.54
C GLU A 162 -13.36 -15.48 -7.48
N ALA A 163 -13.26 -16.11 -6.32
CA ALA A 163 -12.31 -15.68 -5.27
C ALA A 163 -10.85 -15.79 -5.77
N ASP A 164 -10.51 -16.86 -6.49
CA ASP A 164 -9.18 -17.02 -7.07
C ASP A 164 -8.91 -15.98 -8.18
N ILE A 165 -9.90 -15.71 -9.02
CA ILE A 165 -9.82 -14.69 -10.08
C ILE A 165 -9.59 -13.31 -9.46
N PHE A 166 -10.33 -12.98 -8.43
CA PHE A 166 -10.19 -11.71 -7.70
C PHE A 166 -8.82 -11.60 -7.04
N TYR A 167 -8.37 -12.66 -6.41
CA TYR A 167 -7.06 -12.71 -5.78
C TYR A 167 -5.91 -12.51 -6.79
N ASN A 168 -5.97 -13.22 -7.92
CA ASN A 168 -5.00 -13.06 -9.00
C ASN A 168 -4.98 -11.62 -9.53
N THR A 169 -6.15 -11.04 -9.74
CA THR A 169 -6.31 -9.67 -10.25
C THR A 169 -5.76 -8.65 -9.27
N THR A 170 -6.13 -8.74 -8.00
CA THR A 170 -5.64 -7.81 -6.98
C THR A 170 -4.14 -8.00 -6.71
N GLY A 171 -3.62 -9.21 -6.84
CA GLY A 171 -2.19 -9.48 -6.81
C GLY A 171 -1.44 -8.81 -7.95
N CYS A 172 -1.99 -8.87 -9.16
CA CYS A 172 -1.47 -8.13 -10.31
C CYS A 172 -1.48 -6.62 -10.06
N LEU A 173 -2.59 -6.07 -9.60
CA LEU A 173 -2.70 -4.63 -9.29
C LEU A 173 -1.70 -4.20 -8.21
N ARG A 174 -1.50 -5.04 -7.20
CA ARG A 174 -0.50 -4.78 -6.15
C ARG A 174 0.91 -4.64 -6.74
N ASN A 175 1.29 -5.55 -7.62
CA ASN A 175 2.58 -5.50 -8.30
C ASN A 175 2.70 -4.26 -9.21
N LEU A 176 1.66 -3.94 -9.98
CA LEU A 176 1.66 -2.77 -10.86
C LEU A 176 1.78 -1.47 -10.06
N SER A 177 1.12 -1.38 -8.92
CA SER A 177 1.11 -0.17 -8.09
C SER A 177 2.46 0.15 -7.44
N SER A 178 3.40 -0.78 -7.46
CA SER A 178 4.71 -0.62 -6.80
C SER A 178 5.81 -0.03 -7.68
N VAL A 179 5.59 0.13 -8.99
CA VAL A 179 6.68 0.40 -9.92
C VAL A 179 7.14 1.86 -9.96
N ASN A 180 6.23 2.81 -10.18
CA ASN A 180 6.58 4.24 -10.29
C ASN A 180 5.34 5.14 -10.20
N GLY A 181 5.57 6.47 -10.15
CA GLY A 181 4.52 7.48 -10.06
C GLY A 181 3.59 7.52 -11.27
N LYS A 182 4.13 7.28 -12.45
CA LYS A 182 3.33 7.26 -13.70
C LYS A 182 2.26 6.17 -13.65
N THR A 183 2.64 4.98 -13.23
CA THR A 183 1.70 3.84 -13.10
C THR A 183 0.71 4.08 -11.96
N ARG A 184 1.17 4.61 -10.81
CA ARG A 184 0.25 4.98 -9.73
C ARG A 184 -0.81 5.97 -10.22
N GLN A 185 -0.41 6.98 -10.95
CA GLN A 185 -1.35 7.99 -11.49
C GLN A 185 -2.35 7.35 -12.47
N GLN A 186 -1.87 6.49 -13.35
CA GLN A 186 -2.75 5.76 -14.28
C GLN A 186 -3.78 4.91 -13.53
N MET A 187 -3.36 4.24 -12.45
CA MET A 187 -4.28 3.45 -11.63
C MET A 187 -5.29 4.33 -10.88
N ARG A 188 -4.84 5.48 -10.35
CA ARG A 188 -5.73 6.45 -9.70
C ARG A 188 -6.79 6.98 -10.66
N ASP A 189 -6.42 7.19 -11.91
CA ASP A 189 -7.29 7.73 -12.96
C ASP A 189 -8.19 6.65 -13.61
N THR A 190 -7.92 5.38 -13.36
CA THR A 190 -8.73 4.29 -13.93
C THR A 190 -10.12 4.28 -13.27
N ARG A 191 -11.16 4.51 -14.07
CA ARG A 191 -12.52 4.62 -13.59
C ARG A 191 -12.97 3.36 -12.86
N GLY A 192 -13.42 3.52 -11.63
CA GLY A 192 -13.97 2.44 -10.80
C GLY A 192 -12.92 1.62 -10.04
N LEU A 193 -11.63 1.79 -10.30
CA LEU A 193 -10.58 0.97 -9.67
C LEU A 193 -10.50 1.22 -8.16
N VAL A 194 -10.29 2.45 -7.75
CA VAL A 194 -10.17 2.79 -6.32
C VAL A 194 -11.50 2.53 -5.60
N ASP A 195 -12.61 2.91 -6.20
CA ASP A 195 -13.96 2.65 -5.65
C ASP A 195 -14.18 1.17 -5.36
N ALA A 196 -13.80 0.30 -6.28
CA ALA A 196 -13.97 -1.14 -6.13
C ALA A 196 -13.08 -1.72 -5.01
N LEU A 197 -11.84 -1.27 -4.90
CA LEU A 197 -10.94 -1.69 -3.83
C LEU A 197 -11.49 -1.31 -2.46
N VAL A 198 -11.95 -0.07 -2.30
CA VAL A 198 -12.54 0.41 -1.05
C VAL A 198 -13.83 -0.36 -0.74
N ALA A 199 -14.70 -0.55 -1.72
CA ALA A 199 -15.96 -1.28 -1.54
C ALA A 199 -15.70 -2.73 -1.07
N TYR A 200 -14.72 -3.41 -1.68
CA TYR A 200 -14.37 -4.78 -1.27
C TYR A 200 -13.89 -4.83 0.19
N VAL A 201 -13.04 -3.91 0.58
CA VAL A 201 -12.53 -3.85 1.96
C VAL A 201 -13.68 -3.55 2.94
N GLN A 202 -14.52 -2.57 2.65
CA GLN A 202 -15.68 -2.22 3.50
C GLN A 202 -16.64 -3.40 3.66
N ASN A 203 -16.99 -4.06 2.56
CA ASN A 203 -17.90 -5.20 2.59
C ASN A 203 -17.30 -6.40 3.33
N SER A 204 -16.00 -6.65 3.15
CA SER A 204 -15.28 -7.70 3.87
C SER A 204 -15.25 -7.44 5.38
N LEU A 205 -15.07 -6.19 5.79
CA LEU A 205 -15.11 -5.80 7.20
C LEU A 205 -16.50 -6.06 7.81
N GLU A 206 -17.56 -5.73 7.10
CA GLU A 206 -18.94 -5.94 7.56
C GLU A 206 -19.29 -7.43 7.68
N GLU A 207 -18.76 -8.26 6.79
CA GLU A 207 -19.00 -9.70 6.77
C GLU A 207 -18.06 -10.50 7.70
N GLY A 208 -17.17 -9.83 8.42
CA GLY A 208 -16.19 -10.51 9.28
C GLY A 208 -15.09 -11.26 8.54
N LYS A 209 -14.80 -10.86 7.29
CA LYS A 209 -13.80 -11.49 6.41
C LYS A 209 -12.57 -10.60 6.18
N ALA A 210 -12.22 -9.79 7.15
CA ALA A 210 -11.14 -8.83 7.04
C ALA A 210 -9.75 -9.46 6.81
N GLU A 211 -9.56 -10.72 7.19
CA GLU A 211 -8.29 -11.43 7.05
C GLU A 211 -8.17 -12.23 5.75
N ASP A 212 -9.13 -12.11 4.85
CA ASP A 212 -9.07 -12.75 3.53
C ASP A 212 -7.92 -12.18 2.69
N LYS A 213 -7.33 -13.05 1.86
CA LYS A 213 -6.20 -12.71 0.99
C LYS A 213 -6.49 -11.54 0.05
N GLY A 214 -7.72 -11.44 -0.43
CA GLY A 214 -8.17 -10.34 -1.30
C GLY A 214 -8.12 -9.00 -0.57
N VAL A 215 -8.46 -8.97 0.71
CA VAL A 215 -8.38 -7.75 1.54
C VAL A 215 -6.93 -7.28 1.66
N GLU A 216 -6.00 -8.18 1.93
CA GLU A 216 -4.58 -7.83 2.01
C GLU A 216 -4.11 -7.16 0.72
N ASN A 217 -4.41 -7.74 -0.43
CA ASN A 217 -4.03 -7.17 -1.71
C ASN A 217 -4.67 -5.79 -1.94
N CYS A 218 -5.96 -5.65 -1.65
CA CYS A 218 -6.66 -4.36 -1.81
C CYS A 218 -6.05 -3.27 -0.94
N VAL A 219 -5.78 -3.55 0.33
CA VAL A 219 -5.19 -2.57 1.24
C VAL A 219 -3.76 -2.23 0.82
N CYS A 220 -3.00 -3.20 0.34
CA CYS A 220 -1.65 -2.95 -0.19
C CYS A 220 -1.67 -2.06 -1.44
N VAL A 221 -2.64 -2.26 -2.34
CA VAL A 221 -2.80 -1.36 -3.50
C VAL A 221 -3.15 0.05 -3.03
N LEU A 222 -4.10 0.19 -2.11
CA LEU A 222 -4.47 1.50 -1.56
C LEU A 222 -3.28 2.20 -0.89
N ARG A 223 -2.47 1.46 -0.13
CA ARG A 223 -1.22 2.00 0.43
C ARG A 223 -0.28 2.50 -0.66
N ASN A 224 -0.04 1.69 -1.69
CA ASN A 224 0.86 2.05 -2.78
C ASN A 224 0.33 3.27 -3.56
N LEU A 225 -0.98 3.35 -3.78
CA LEU A 225 -1.60 4.50 -4.46
C LEU A 225 -1.64 5.76 -3.61
N SER A 226 -1.50 5.64 -2.29
CA SER A 226 -1.40 6.79 -1.38
C SER A 226 0.05 7.28 -1.21
N TYR A 227 1.04 6.50 -1.67
CA TYR A 227 2.45 6.87 -1.60
C TYR A 227 2.73 8.11 -2.44
N GLN A 228 3.40 9.10 -1.86
CA GLN A 228 3.68 10.40 -2.48
C GLN A 228 2.45 11.08 -3.08
N LEU A 229 1.27 10.81 -2.52
CA LEU A 229 -0.01 11.25 -3.06
C LEU A 229 -0.06 12.77 -3.31
N TYR A 230 0.33 13.56 -2.31
CA TYR A 230 0.26 15.02 -2.41
C TYR A 230 1.24 15.60 -3.43
N SER A 231 2.41 15.02 -3.60
CA SER A 231 3.38 15.46 -4.58
C SER A 231 3.01 15.07 -6.02
N GLU A 232 2.22 14.00 -6.18
CA GLU A 232 1.77 13.50 -7.48
C GLU A 232 0.37 14.00 -7.86
N MET A 233 -0.30 14.71 -6.95
CA MET A 233 -1.65 15.23 -7.12
C MET A 233 -1.65 16.41 -8.11
N SER A 234 -2.73 16.55 -8.90
CA SER A 234 -2.85 17.68 -9.81
C SER A 234 -2.92 19.03 -9.06
N PRO A 235 -2.39 20.12 -9.64
CA PRO A 235 -2.42 21.43 -8.97
C PRO A 235 -3.82 21.91 -8.60
N SER A 236 -4.84 21.60 -9.40
CA SER A 236 -6.22 21.99 -9.12
C SER A 236 -6.78 21.30 -7.88
N VAL A 237 -6.46 20.02 -7.68
CA VAL A 237 -6.85 19.28 -6.48
C VAL A 237 -6.13 19.80 -5.24
N LEU A 238 -4.82 20.03 -5.35
CA LEU A 238 -4.03 20.62 -4.27
C LEU A 238 -4.57 21.96 -3.81
N LEU A 239 -4.94 22.85 -4.73
CA LEU A 239 -5.53 24.14 -4.40
C LEU A 239 -6.83 24.00 -3.60
N ARG A 240 -7.67 23.03 -3.94
CA ARG A 240 -8.89 22.77 -3.17
C ARG A 240 -8.59 22.32 -1.74
N LEU A 241 -7.57 21.49 -1.58
CA LEU A 241 -7.20 20.94 -0.27
C LEU A 241 -6.42 21.93 0.60
N GLU A 242 -5.54 22.74 0.00
CA GLU A 242 -4.73 23.74 0.72
C GLU A 242 -5.48 25.04 1.00
N GLY A 243 -6.55 25.31 0.27
CA GLY A 243 -7.29 26.56 0.36
C GLY A 243 -6.55 27.74 -0.33
N PRO A 244 -6.99 29.00 -0.13
CA PRO A 244 -6.38 30.17 -0.78
C PRO A 244 -4.91 30.32 -0.41
N THR A 245 -4.07 30.59 -1.41
CA THR A 245 -2.63 30.77 -1.22
C THR A 245 -2.34 32.07 -0.44
N ARG A 246 -1.18 32.12 0.26
CA ARG A 246 -0.75 33.30 1.02
C ARG A 246 -0.79 34.61 0.23
N GLY A 247 -0.65 34.55 -1.11
CA GLY A 247 -0.75 35.74 -1.98
C GLY A 247 -2.15 36.30 -2.13
N GLN A 248 -3.17 35.49 -2.00
CA GLN A 248 -4.58 35.94 -2.00
C GLN A 248 -5.00 36.47 -0.63
N ASP A 249 -4.46 35.91 0.44
CA ASP A 249 -4.68 36.39 1.82
C ASP A 249 -4.12 37.77 2.06
N THR A 250 -3.00 38.15 1.40
CA THR A 250 -2.39 39.46 1.54
C THR A 250 -3.17 40.56 0.83
N GLN A 251 -3.95 40.24 -0.21
CA GLN A 251 -4.81 41.24 -0.89
C GLN A 251 -6.09 41.51 -0.13
N GLU A 252 -6.65 40.51 0.55
CA GLU A 252 -7.84 40.71 1.40
C GLU A 252 -7.50 41.33 2.76
N SER A 253 -6.29 41.07 3.27
CA SER A 253 -5.86 41.64 4.56
C SER A 253 -5.44 43.10 4.49
N THR A 254 -5.10 43.63 3.30
CA THR A 254 -4.80 45.06 3.10
C THR A 254 -6.06 45.91 2.99
N ALA A 255 -7.21 45.30 2.67
CA ALA A 255 -8.49 46.03 2.59
C ALA A 255 -9.19 46.18 3.94
N ILE A 256 -8.79 45.44 4.96
CA ILE A 256 -9.36 45.50 6.32
C ILE A 256 -8.19 45.75 7.29
N GLY A 257 -7.77 47.01 7.37
CA GLY A 257 -6.76 47.46 8.33
C GLY A 257 -7.29 47.39 9.75
N CYS A 258 -7.26 46.22 10.38
CA CYS A 258 -7.46 46.11 11.82
C CYS A 258 -6.82 44.85 12.36
N PHE A 259 -5.80 45.07 13.14
CA PHE A 259 -5.17 44.08 14.02
C PHE A 259 -6.14 43.73 15.17
N THR A 260 -7.05 42.78 14.94
CA THR A 260 -7.83 42.23 16.05
C THR A 260 -7.57 40.73 16.15
N PRO A 261 -7.45 40.21 17.41
CA PRO A 261 -7.28 38.74 17.64
C PRO A 261 -8.39 37.88 17.02
N GLN A 262 -9.51 38.52 16.66
CA GLN A 262 -10.65 37.87 15.98
C GLN A 262 -10.33 37.46 14.55
N SER A 263 -9.33 38.07 13.88
CA SER A 263 -8.98 37.70 12.49
C SER A 263 -8.34 36.31 12.40
N LYS A 264 -7.62 35.88 13.43
CA LYS A 264 -7.02 34.54 13.48
C LYS A 264 -8.09 33.44 13.70
N LYS A 265 -9.02 33.68 14.61
CA LYS A 265 -10.16 32.77 14.85
C LYS A 265 -11.13 32.72 13.69
N ALA A 266 -11.36 33.86 13.00
CA ALA A 266 -12.21 33.90 11.81
C ALA A 266 -11.55 33.21 10.62
N LYS A 267 -10.22 33.29 10.46
CA LYS A 267 -9.46 32.56 9.43
C LYS A 267 -9.46 31.06 9.68
N GLU A 268 -9.28 30.63 10.91
CA GLU A 268 -9.38 29.23 11.31
C GLU A 268 -10.79 28.69 11.07
N LYS A 269 -11.82 29.47 11.38
CA LYS A 269 -13.22 29.10 11.19
C LYS A 269 -13.63 29.05 9.71
N ASN A 270 -13.12 29.95 8.87
CA ASN A 270 -13.34 29.92 7.42
C ASN A 270 -12.56 28.79 6.75
N GLN A 271 -11.40 28.43 7.27
CA GLN A 271 -10.64 27.26 6.82
C GLN A 271 -11.35 25.97 7.22
N GLU A 272 -11.96 25.89 8.39
CA GLU A 272 -12.77 24.75 8.81
C GLU A 272 -14.03 24.61 7.95
N LEU A 273 -14.68 25.71 7.58
CA LEU A 273 -15.89 25.70 6.75
C LEU A 273 -15.60 25.28 5.30
N SER A 274 -14.48 25.69 4.69
CA SER A 274 -14.10 25.24 3.36
C SER A 274 -13.67 23.76 3.36
N THR A 275 -13.14 23.27 4.47
CA THR A 275 -12.79 21.86 4.68
C THR A 275 -14.04 21.00 4.84
N LEU A 276 -15.09 21.51 5.51
CA LEU A 276 -16.36 20.81 5.71
C LEU A 276 -17.07 20.51 4.37
N SER A 277 -16.95 21.38 3.36
CA SER A 277 -17.54 21.14 2.05
C SER A 277 -16.92 19.95 1.31
N GLU A 278 -15.60 19.75 1.43
CA GLU A 278 -14.93 18.58 0.87
C GLU A 278 -15.23 17.30 1.68
N VAL A 279 -15.38 17.40 2.99
CA VAL A 279 -15.70 16.28 3.89
C VAL A 279 -17.15 15.80 3.73
N ALA A 280 -18.09 16.71 3.47
CA ALA A 280 -19.51 16.37 3.32
C ALA A 280 -19.84 15.63 2.04
N ARG A 281 -18.93 15.67 1.06
CA ARG A 281 -19.13 15.04 -0.24
C ARG A 281 -18.74 13.57 -0.18
N GLN A 282 -19.59 12.71 -0.78
CA GLN A 282 -19.26 11.30 -0.95
C GLN A 282 -18.08 11.16 -1.93
N PRO A 283 -16.97 10.55 -1.54
CA PRO A 283 -15.80 10.46 -2.42
C PRO A 283 -16.04 9.52 -3.60
N LYS A 284 -15.42 9.83 -4.73
CA LYS A 284 -15.46 9.02 -5.95
C LYS A 284 -14.06 8.89 -6.53
N GLY A 285 -13.73 7.70 -7.01
CA GLY A 285 -12.43 7.43 -7.64
C GLY A 285 -11.28 7.71 -6.69
N ALA A 286 -10.26 8.39 -7.19
CA ALA A 286 -9.06 8.71 -6.44
C ALA A 286 -9.31 9.57 -5.19
N GLU A 287 -10.43 10.28 -5.11
CA GLU A 287 -10.80 11.08 -3.93
C GLU A 287 -10.83 10.25 -2.64
N TRP A 288 -11.17 8.98 -2.72
CA TRP A 288 -11.14 8.06 -1.58
C TRP A 288 -9.78 8.05 -0.87
N LEU A 289 -8.69 8.17 -1.64
CA LEU A 289 -7.32 8.05 -1.11
C LEU A 289 -6.98 9.11 -0.07
N TRP A 290 -7.59 10.30 -0.15
CA TRP A 290 -7.34 11.40 0.78
C TRP A 290 -8.60 11.87 1.52
N HIS A 291 -9.70 11.14 1.43
CA HIS A 291 -10.94 11.54 2.09
C HIS A 291 -10.96 11.04 3.55
N PRO A 292 -11.53 11.82 4.48
CA PRO A 292 -11.63 11.40 5.88
C PRO A 292 -12.32 10.06 6.09
N LEU A 293 -13.26 9.67 5.23
CA LEU A 293 -13.94 8.37 5.33
C LEU A 293 -12.98 7.19 5.20
N VAL A 294 -11.90 7.31 4.44
CA VAL A 294 -10.94 6.21 4.27
C VAL A 294 -10.17 5.93 5.57
N LEU A 295 -10.02 6.94 6.44
CA LEU A 295 -9.36 6.74 7.73
C LEU A 295 -10.16 5.75 8.59
N GLY A 296 -11.48 5.83 8.54
CA GLY A 296 -12.36 4.87 9.21
C GLY A 296 -12.17 3.45 8.69
N VAL A 297 -12.02 3.30 7.39
CA VAL A 297 -11.76 2.00 6.75
C VAL A 297 -10.44 1.42 7.25
N TYR A 298 -9.36 2.17 7.20
CA TYR A 298 -8.05 1.72 7.68
C TYR A 298 -8.04 1.44 9.19
N SER A 299 -8.73 2.25 9.97
CA SER A 299 -8.88 2.02 11.41
C SER A 299 -9.54 0.67 11.71
N ARG A 300 -10.61 0.35 11.00
CA ARG A 300 -11.31 -0.93 11.14
C ARG A 300 -10.43 -2.10 10.69
N VAL A 301 -9.65 -1.93 9.63
CA VAL A 301 -8.68 -2.95 9.19
C VAL A 301 -7.64 -3.22 10.26
N LEU A 302 -7.07 -2.17 10.87
CA LEU A 302 -6.10 -2.32 11.97
C LEU A 302 -6.67 -3.13 13.13
N GLN A 303 -7.93 -2.92 13.47
CA GLN A 303 -8.57 -3.59 14.60
C GLN A 303 -9.03 -5.01 14.27
N ALA A 304 -9.42 -5.28 13.02
CA ALA A 304 -9.99 -6.55 12.61
C ALA A 304 -8.96 -7.61 12.20
N CYS A 305 -7.74 -7.20 11.82
CA CYS A 305 -6.73 -8.10 11.25
C CYS A 305 -5.67 -8.49 12.29
N GLU A 306 -6.09 -9.18 13.36
CA GLU A 306 -5.18 -9.59 14.45
C GLU A 306 -4.08 -10.55 13.99
N ASN A 307 -4.38 -11.44 13.06
CA ASN A 307 -3.49 -12.52 12.63
C ASN A 307 -2.78 -12.25 11.30
N ASN A 308 -2.98 -11.06 10.72
CA ASN A 308 -2.37 -10.71 9.45
C ASN A 308 -1.58 -9.40 9.56
N ALA A 309 -0.30 -9.54 9.89
CA ALA A 309 0.62 -8.41 10.03
C ALA A 309 0.81 -7.63 8.72
N ALA A 310 0.75 -8.30 7.57
CA ALA A 310 0.90 -7.66 6.26
C ALA A 310 -0.26 -6.69 5.97
N THR A 311 -1.49 -7.08 6.29
CA THR A 311 -2.67 -6.22 6.12
C THR A 311 -2.63 -5.05 7.10
N ARG A 312 -2.27 -5.29 8.37
CA ARG A 312 -2.10 -4.21 9.35
C ARG A 312 -1.03 -3.21 8.92
N GLU A 313 0.12 -3.70 8.48
CA GLU A 313 1.22 -2.84 7.98
C GLU A 313 0.74 -2.00 6.80
N ALA A 314 0.02 -2.58 5.87
CA ALA A 314 -0.50 -1.85 4.71
C ALA A 314 -1.47 -0.73 5.12
N ALA A 315 -2.37 -0.99 6.05
CA ALA A 315 -3.30 0.02 6.57
C ALA A 315 -2.57 1.14 7.32
N ALA A 316 -1.63 0.78 8.19
CA ALA A 316 -0.79 1.75 8.91
C ALA A 316 0.07 2.58 7.93
N GLY A 317 0.64 1.94 6.91
CA GLY A 317 1.42 2.60 5.87
C GLY A 317 0.59 3.57 5.03
N ALA A 318 -0.64 3.20 4.69
CA ALA A 318 -1.57 4.10 4.01
C ALA A 318 -1.89 5.33 4.86
N LEU A 319 -2.20 5.13 6.12
CA LEU A 319 -2.43 6.22 7.08
C LEU A 319 -1.20 7.13 7.22
N GLN A 320 -0.02 6.52 7.30
CA GLN A 320 1.24 7.28 7.34
C GLN A 320 1.40 8.15 6.10
N ASN A 321 1.12 7.62 4.91
CA ASN A 321 1.26 8.34 3.65
C ASN A 321 0.36 9.58 3.59
N ILE A 322 -0.89 9.47 3.99
CA ILE A 322 -1.89 10.54 3.85
C ILE A 322 -1.86 11.56 5.00
N THR A 323 -1.17 11.26 6.09
CA THR A 323 -0.97 12.19 7.21
C THR A 323 0.41 12.85 7.18
N ALA A 324 1.25 12.51 6.20
CA ALA A 324 2.63 13.00 6.12
C ALA A 324 2.71 14.45 5.64
N GLY A 325 3.66 15.19 6.21
CA GLY A 325 4.00 16.55 5.77
C GLY A 325 3.34 17.65 6.60
N ASP A 326 3.61 18.88 6.17
CA ASP A 326 3.16 20.09 6.87
C ASP A 326 1.95 20.75 6.19
N SER A 327 1.39 20.11 5.16
CA SER A 327 0.25 20.63 4.44
C SER A 327 -0.98 20.75 5.34
N ARG A 328 -1.86 21.66 4.99
CA ARG A 328 -3.13 21.84 5.70
C ARG A 328 -3.95 20.55 5.71
N TRP A 329 -4.02 19.86 4.56
CA TRP A 329 -4.83 18.64 4.46
C TRP A 329 -4.25 17.48 5.29
N ALA A 330 -2.93 17.32 5.29
CA ALA A 330 -2.27 16.36 6.18
C ALA A 330 -2.58 16.65 7.66
N SER A 331 -2.60 17.93 8.03
CA SER A 331 -3.01 18.36 9.37
C SER A 331 -4.46 17.98 9.67
N VAL A 332 -5.38 18.21 8.73
CA VAL A 332 -6.80 17.84 8.88
C VAL A 332 -6.94 16.33 9.10
N LEU A 333 -6.31 15.52 8.23
CA LEU A 333 -6.39 14.07 8.35
C LEU A 333 -5.74 13.53 9.61
N SER A 334 -4.63 14.12 10.05
CA SER A 334 -3.97 13.74 11.30
C SER A 334 -4.88 13.99 12.51
N ARG A 335 -5.60 15.10 12.52
CA ARG A 335 -6.57 15.42 13.58
C ARG A 335 -7.82 14.54 13.52
N VAL A 336 -8.31 14.23 12.34
CA VAL A 336 -9.39 13.25 12.18
C VAL A 336 -8.98 11.89 12.73
N ALA A 337 -7.76 11.45 12.44
CA ALA A 337 -7.21 10.20 12.95
C ALA A 337 -7.17 10.19 14.49
N LEU A 338 -6.75 11.29 15.10
CA LEU A 338 -6.64 11.41 16.55
C LEU A 338 -8.00 11.60 17.25
N GLU A 339 -8.80 12.54 16.76
CA GLU A 339 -9.98 13.04 17.46
C GLU A 339 -11.25 12.27 17.11
N GLN A 340 -11.46 11.91 15.84
CA GLN A 340 -12.65 11.22 15.36
C GLN A 340 -12.47 9.71 15.34
N GLN A 341 -11.39 9.21 14.77
CA GLN A 341 -11.12 7.77 14.68
C GLN A 341 -10.48 7.21 15.95
N ARG A 342 -9.97 8.06 16.81
CA ARG A 342 -9.32 7.68 18.08
C ARG A 342 -8.26 6.59 17.86
N LEU A 343 -7.41 6.81 16.88
CA LEU A 343 -6.40 5.83 16.46
C LEU A 343 -5.25 5.66 17.44
N LEU A 344 -5.03 6.62 18.34
CA LEU A 344 -3.87 6.57 19.23
C LEU A 344 -3.82 5.30 20.08
N PRO A 345 -4.89 4.87 20.79
CA PRO A 345 -4.85 3.63 21.56
C PRO A 345 -4.62 2.39 20.66
N VAL A 346 -5.21 2.37 19.47
CA VAL A 346 -5.07 1.26 18.52
C VAL A 346 -3.62 1.12 18.06
N VAL A 347 -3.00 2.23 17.67
CA VAL A 347 -1.61 2.26 17.21
C VAL A 347 -0.66 1.85 18.34
N LEU A 348 -0.87 2.40 19.54
CA LEU A 348 -0.02 2.07 20.70
C LEU A 348 -0.11 0.60 21.08
N ASP A 349 -1.30 0.01 21.03
CA ASP A 349 -1.48 -1.42 21.27
C ASP A 349 -0.72 -2.28 20.27
N GLN A 350 -0.71 -1.88 19.00
CA GLN A 350 -0.05 -2.62 17.94
C GLN A 350 1.47 -2.49 17.93
N LEU A 351 2.05 -1.59 18.72
CA LEU A 351 3.51 -1.50 18.87
C LEU A 351 4.13 -2.74 19.51
N ARG A 352 3.32 -3.69 19.97
CA ARG A 352 3.76 -5.00 20.45
C ARG A 352 4.22 -5.95 19.33
N THR A 353 4.04 -5.55 18.08
CA THR A 353 4.43 -6.35 16.90
C THR A 353 5.92 -6.70 16.89
N GLN A 354 6.25 -7.87 16.37
CA GLN A 354 7.64 -8.28 16.10
C GLN A 354 8.11 -7.88 14.70
N SER A 355 7.21 -7.38 13.86
CA SER A 355 7.54 -6.96 12.49
C SER A 355 8.13 -5.55 12.49
N ASP A 356 9.38 -5.41 12.01
CA ASP A 356 10.03 -4.11 11.86
C ASP A 356 9.32 -3.23 10.82
N LEU A 357 8.81 -3.82 9.74
CA LEU A 357 8.02 -3.09 8.73
C LEU A 357 6.76 -2.47 9.33
N GLU A 358 6.04 -3.23 10.14
CA GLU A 358 4.86 -2.72 10.84
C GLU A 358 5.24 -1.62 11.84
N MET A 359 6.33 -1.80 12.58
CA MET A 359 6.88 -0.79 13.49
C MET A 359 7.21 0.52 12.76
N ARG A 360 7.81 0.45 11.58
CA ARG A 360 8.11 1.64 10.77
C ARG A 360 6.85 2.42 10.41
N SER A 361 5.82 1.71 9.95
CA SER A 361 4.55 2.34 9.57
C SER A 361 3.83 2.94 10.78
N LEU A 362 3.75 2.20 11.88
CA LEU A 362 3.09 2.66 13.11
C LEU A 362 3.82 3.86 13.74
N THR A 363 5.15 3.80 13.84
CA THR A 363 5.93 4.91 14.41
C THR A 363 5.94 6.12 13.48
N GLY A 364 5.94 5.90 12.17
CA GLY A 364 5.79 6.98 11.19
C GLY A 364 4.45 7.68 11.30
N LEU A 365 3.37 6.93 11.48
CA LEU A 365 2.04 7.47 11.73
C LEU A 365 1.99 8.28 13.04
N LEU A 366 2.56 7.76 14.12
CA LEU A 366 2.67 8.49 15.39
C LEU A 366 3.41 9.81 15.20
N ARG A 367 4.50 9.80 14.47
CA ARG A 367 5.27 11.01 14.16
C ARG A 367 4.41 12.05 13.46
N ASN A 368 3.64 11.63 12.45
CA ASN A 368 2.74 12.51 11.72
C ASN A 368 1.65 13.09 12.63
N MET A 369 1.01 12.24 13.44
CA MET A 369 -0.01 12.69 14.39
C MET A 369 0.55 13.63 15.43
N SER A 370 1.77 13.39 15.94
CA SER A 370 2.42 14.26 16.92
C SER A 370 2.74 15.65 16.39
N ARG A 371 2.99 15.76 15.09
CA ARG A 371 3.23 17.05 14.43
C ARG A 371 1.99 17.95 14.49
N HIS A 372 0.80 17.38 14.32
CA HIS A 372 -0.44 18.12 14.12
C HIS A 372 -1.40 18.06 15.30
N THR A 373 -1.09 17.35 16.36
CA THR A 373 -1.96 17.28 17.55
C THR A 373 -2.18 18.66 18.16
N ARG A 374 -3.41 18.94 18.57
CA ARG A 374 -3.77 20.18 19.26
C ARG A 374 -3.32 20.20 20.71
N ASN A 375 -3.21 19.03 21.32
CA ASN A 375 -2.85 18.89 22.73
C ASN A 375 -1.59 18.03 22.88
N LYS A 376 -0.43 18.68 22.88
CA LYS A 376 0.87 18.01 23.02
C LYS A 376 1.02 17.34 24.39
N ASP A 377 0.50 17.96 25.45
CA ASP A 377 0.59 17.41 26.80
C ASP A 377 -0.22 16.11 26.93
N ASP A 378 -1.43 16.08 26.42
CA ASP A 378 -2.28 14.89 26.45
C ASP A 378 -1.65 13.74 25.67
N MET A 379 -1.16 14.01 24.48
CA MET A 379 -0.48 13.00 23.66
C MET A 379 0.81 12.52 24.34
N ALA A 380 1.60 13.43 24.91
CA ALA A 380 2.82 13.09 25.64
C ALA A 380 2.55 12.12 26.79
N THR A 381 1.52 12.38 27.57
CA THR A 381 1.12 11.53 28.70
C THR A 381 0.83 10.09 28.26
N LYS A 382 0.24 9.91 27.08
CA LYS A 382 -0.13 8.59 26.55
C LYS A 382 1.00 7.86 25.83
N VAL A 383 1.92 8.59 25.23
CA VAL A 383 2.86 8.07 24.21
C VAL A 383 4.28 7.93 24.72
N VAL A 384 4.78 8.90 25.50
CA VAL A 384 6.21 8.97 25.84
C VAL A 384 6.71 7.73 26.56
N ASN A 385 5.99 7.25 27.54
CA ASN A 385 6.37 6.05 28.30
C ASN A 385 6.59 4.85 27.35
N ILE A 386 5.63 4.61 26.48
CA ILE A 386 5.66 3.46 25.55
C ILE A 386 6.81 3.59 24.56
N LEU A 387 6.99 4.77 23.97
CA LEU A 387 8.04 4.99 22.98
C LEU A 387 9.44 4.88 23.58
N VAL A 388 9.65 5.37 24.79
CA VAL A 388 10.93 5.25 25.48
C VAL A 388 11.30 3.78 25.70
N THR A 389 10.31 2.93 26.05
CA THR A 389 10.58 1.49 26.21
C THR A 389 11.00 0.81 24.91
N LYS A 390 10.58 1.35 23.75
CA LYS A 390 10.92 0.81 22.42
C LYS A 390 12.28 1.26 21.90
N LEU A 391 12.89 2.28 22.50
CA LEU A 391 14.23 2.71 22.15
C LEU A 391 15.26 1.65 22.61
N PRO A 392 16.36 1.43 21.84
CA PRO A 392 17.40 0.51 22.25
C PRO A 392 18.12 1.02 23.51
N SER A 393 18.53 0.08 24.38
CA SER A 393 19.23 0.40 25.62
C SER A 393 20.66 0.86 25.40
N ASP A 394 21.29 0.37 24.33
CA ASP A 394 22.63 0.79 23.90
C ASP A 394 22.67 0.90 22.37
N GLY A 395 23.70 1.55 21.86
CA GLY A 395 23.85 1.78 20.41
C GLY A 395 24.29 0.57 19.61
N HIS A 396 24.48 -0.58 20.24
CA HIS A 396 24.95 -1.81 19.59
C HIS A 396 23.81 -2.79 19.30
N GLN A 397 22.61 -2.54 19.84
CA GLN A 397 21.44 -3.35 19.53
C GLN A 397 21.03 -3.16 18.06
N LYS A 398 20.80 -4.28 17.37
CA LYS A 398 20.40 -4.27 15.96
C LYS A 398 18.92 -3.90 15.74
N GLU A 399 18.10 -4.14 16.74
CA GLU A 399 16.67 -3.84 16.70
C GLU A 399 16.30 -2.83 17.80
N PRO A 400 15.40 -1.92 17.54
CA PRO A 400 14.72 -1.67 16.26
C PRO A 400 15.63 -1.05 15.21
N SER A 401 15.19 -1.07 13.93
CA SER A 401 15.93 -0.47 12.81
C SER A 401 16.13 1.04 13.00
N GLY A 402 17.11 1.61 12.28
CA GLY A 402 17.37 3.05 12.32
C GLY A 402 16.17 3.90 11.95
N GLU A 403 15.33 3.45 11.01
CA GLU A 403 14.10 4.17 10.63
C GLU A 403 13.08 4.24 11.76
N VAL A 404 12.91 3.16 12.51
CA VAL A 404 12.03 3.13 13.69
C VAL A 404 12.54 4.11 14.75
N ILE A 405 13.85 4.12 15.01
CA ILE A 405 14.47 5.05 15.96
C ILE A 405 14.25 6.50 15.52
N VAL A 406 14.45 6.79 14.24
CA VAL A 406 14.21 8.14 13.69
C VAL A 406 12.74 8.56 13.88
N ASN A 407 11.79 7.66 13.63
CA ASN A 407 10.37 7.94 13.82
C ASN A 407 10.01 8.17 15.29
N ILE A 408 10.55 7.36 16.19
CA ILE A 408 10.34 7.54 17.63
C ILE A 408 10.92 8.87 18.09
N CYS A 409 12.16 9.17 17.73
CA CYS A 409 12.80 10.45 18.08
C CYS A 409 12.07 11.63 17.46
N GLY A 410 11.58 11.50 16.21
CA GLY A 410 10.77 12.52 15.57
C GLY A 410 9.46 12.80 16.31
N THR A 411 8.81 11.76 16.79
CA THR A 411 7.60 11.88 17.62
C THR A 411 7.90 12.59 18.94
N LEU A 412 8.94 12.13 19.65
CA LEU A 412 9.36 12.76 20.91
C LEU A 412 9.73 14.23 20.70
N ASN A 413 10.44 14.53 19.63
CA ASN A 413 10.82 15.90 19.29
C ASN A 413 9.61 16.80 19.01
N ASN A 414 8.63 16.32 18.26
CA ASN A 414 7.40 17.08 18.00
C ASN A 414 6.64 17.38 19.29
N LEU A 415 6.65 16.46 20.25
CA LEU A 415 5.99 16.66 21.53
C LEU A 415 6.79 17.59 22.45
N VAL A 416 8.10 17.42 22.53
CA VAL A 416 8.99 18.26 23.35
C VAL A 416 8.96 19.72 22.87
N ALA A 417 8.87 19.95 21.57
CA ALA A 417 8.81 21.32 21.02
C ALA A 417 7.64 22.13 21.57
N GLY A 418 6.54 21.48 21.93
CA GLY A 418 5.34 22.16 22.44
C GLY A 418 4.90 21.76 23.85
N SER A 419 5.67 20.94 24.56
CA SER A 419 5.28 20.42 25.88
C SER A 419 6.48 20.18 26.78
N SER A 420 6.56 20.92 27.87
CA SER A 420 7.54 20.65 28.93
C SER A 420 7.26 19.33 29.67
N LEU A 421 6.00 18.91 29.70
CA LEU A 421 5.59 17.63 30.26
C LEU A 421 6.22 16.47 29.47
N ALA A 422 6.30 16.58 28.16
CA ALA A 422 6.96 15.57 27.33
C ALA A 422 8.44 15.40 27.71
N ALA A 423 9.16 16.51 27.86
CA ALA A 423 10.56 16.50 28.31
C ALA A 423 10.72 15.88 29.70
N ARG A 424 9.85 16.23 30.63
CA ARG A 424 9.83 15.64 31.97
C ARG A 424 9.57 14.14 31.93
N ASP A 425 8.62 13.69 31.15
CA ASP A 425 8.28 12.26 31.05
C ASP A 425 9.40 11.46 30.40
N ILE A 426 10.06 12.00 29.37
CA ILE A 426 11.24 11.34 28.77
C ILE A 426 12.31 11.09 29.85
N THR A 427 12.55 12.09 30.69
CA THR A 427 13.52 11.98 31.79
C THR A 427 13.06 10.99 32.84
N PHE A 428 11.82 11.07 33.26
CA PHE A 428 11.24 10.21 34.29
C PHE A 428 11.25 8.74 33.91
N PHE A 429 10.94 8.42 32.65
CA PHE A 429 10.91 7.04 32.16
C PHE A 429 12.25 6.51 31.67
N GLY A 430 13.33 7.22 31.91
CA GLY A 430 14.68 6.76 31.60
C GLY A 430 15.10 6.93 30.16
N GLY A 431 14.53 7.89 29.45
CA GLY A 431 14.84 8.13 28.04
C GLY A 431 16.18 8.80 27.78
N LEU A 432 16.68 9.60 28.73
CA LEU A 432 17.94 10.35 28.53
C LEU A 432 19.15 9.45 28.29
N PRO A 433 19.42 8.40 29.10
CA PRO A 433 20.54 7.51 28.82
C PRO A 433 20.46 6.83 27.45
N LYS A 434 19.25 6.44 27.05
CA LYS A 434 19.01 5.82 25.75
C LYS A 434 19.29 6.77 24.59
N LEU A 435 18.81 8.01 24.68
CA LEU A 435 19.04 9.03 23.64
C LEU A 435 20.53 9.39 23.54
N VAL A 436 21.21 9.51 24.67
CA VAL A 436 22.66 9.75 24.70
C VAL A 436 23.42 8.58 24.08
N ALA A 437 23.04 7.33 24.39
CA ALA A 437 23.67 6.15 23.81
C ALA A 437 23.47 6.10 22.28
N ILE A 438 22.28 6.42 21.79
CA ILE A 438 22.01 6.49 20.34
C ILE A 438 22.85 7.57 19.67
N LYS A 439 22.94 8.76 20.29
CA LYS A 439 23.74 9.86 19.78
C LYS A 439 25.22 9.53 19.67
N THR A 440 25.78 8.82 20.66
CA THR A 440 27.23 8.60 20.79
C THR A 440 27.73 7.30 20.17
N SER A 441 26.86 6.34 19.91
CA SER A 441 27.23 4.99 19.46
C SER A 441 27.16 4.78 17.95
N HIS A 442 26.99 5.86 17.17
CA HIS A 442 26.89 5.73 15.72
C HIS A 442 28.23 5.29 15.11
N ASP A 443 28.17 4.32 14.23
CA ASP A 443 29.18 4.10 13.22
C ASP A 443 28.79 4.96 11.98
N ASN A 444 29.64 5.06 10.98
CA ASN A 444 29.39 5.90 9.81
C ASN A 444 28.31 5.33 8.85
N SER A 445 27.52 4.33 9.26
CA SER A 445 26.42 3.84 8.45
C SER A 445 25.30 4.87 8.37
N PRO A 446 24.64 5.06 7.20
CA PRO A 446 23.62 6.10 7.02
C PRO A 446 22.45 5.98 8.00
N GLY A 447 22.03 4.77 8.32
CA GLY A 447 20.91 4.53 9.25
C GLY A 447 21.23 4.96 10.67
N LYS A 448 22.43 4.64 11.17
CA LYS A 448 22.89 5.02 12.51
C LYS A 448 23.19 6.51 12.61
N LEU A 449 23.70 7.13 11.55
CA LEU A 449 23.92 8.58 11.51
C LEU A 449 22.60 9.35 11.62
N LYS A 450 21.55 8.92 10.89
CA LYS A 450 20.22 9.53 10.97
C LYS A 450 19.61 9.38 12.35
N ALA A 451 19.73 8.20 12.93
CA ALA A 451 19.25 7.92 14.29
C ALA A 451 19.98 8.79 15.32
N ALA A 452 21.30 8.89 15.24
CA ALA A 452 22.10 9.72 16.13
C ALA A 452 21.73 11.19 16.02
N LYS A 453 21.53 11.70 14.82
CA LYS A 453 21.08 13.07 14.56
C LYS A 453 19.68 13.34 15.13
N ALA A 454 18.76 12.39 14.97
CA ALA A 454 17.40 12.50 15.50
C ALA A 454 17.42 12.53 17.04
N ALA A 455 18.19 11.66 17.68
CA ALA A 455 18.37 11.66 19.13
C ALA A 455 18.99 12.96 19.64
N SER A 456 19.99 13.48 18.94
CA SER A 456 20.63 14.77 19.25
C SER A 456 19.64 15.93 19.20
N THR A 457 18.73 15.92 18.21
CA THR A 457 17.70 16.95 18.07
C THR A 457 16.74 16.93 19.26
N VAL A 458 16.31 15.76 19.71
CA VAL A 458 15.44 15.64 20.90
C VAL A 458 16.14 16.21 22.13
N LEU A 459 17.40 15.82 22.36
CA LEU A 459 18.19 16.30 23.49
C LEU A 459 18.36 17.81 23.47
N SER A 460 18.66 18.39 22.30
CA SER A 460 18.78 19.85 22.15
C SER A 460 17.48 20.59 22.49
N ASN A 461 16.34 20.07 22.05
CA ASN A 461 15.04 20.68 22.30
C ASN A 461 14.59 20.49 23.74
N MET A 462 14.95 19.41 24.41
CA MET A 462 14.72 19.24 25.84
C MET A 462 15.44 20.30 26.66
N PHE A 463 16.62 20.74 26.22
CA PHE A 463 17.45 21.70 26.93
C PHE A 463 16.83 23.09 27.03
N GLN A 464 15.85 23.45 26.20
CA GLN A 464 15.12 24.71 26.30
C GLN A 464 14.38 24.88 27.64
N TYR A 465 14.06 23.80 28.33
CA TYR A 465 13.33 23.83 29.59
C TYR A 465 14.28 23.94 30.79
N SER A 466 14.65 25.14 31.12
CA SER A 466 15.63 25.43 32.19
C SER A 466 15.27 24.85 33.57
N LYS A 467 13.98 24.75 33.84
CA LYS A 467 13.48 24.18 35.11
C LYS A 467 13.84 22.69 35.27
N LEU A 468 14.11 22.00 34.18
CA LEU A 468 14.45 20.59 34.18
C LEU A 468 15.96 20.32 34.16
N HIS A 469 16.78 21.37 34.11
CA HIS A 469 18.23 21.22 34.05
C HIS A 469 18.83 20.47 35.23
N LYS A 470 18.26 20.67 36.43
CA LYS A 470 18.68 19.93 37.63
C LYS A 470 18.45 18.43 37.47
N ASP A 471 17.31 18.05 36.91
CA ASP A 471 16.93 16.67 36.71
C ASP A 471 17.86 16.00 35.65
N TYR A 472 18.19 16.73 34.58
CA TYR A 472 19.14 16.27 33.56
C TYR A 472 20.53 16.03 34.15
N LYS A 473 21.00 16.91 35.01
CA LYS A 473 22.28 16.79 35.68
C LYS A 473 22.35 15.58 36.61
N GLN A 474 21.28 15.29 37.35
CA GLN A 474 21.21 14.12 38.23
C GLN A 474 21.27 12.81 37.42
N VAL A 475 20.62 12.75 36.27
CA VAL A 475 20.66 11.57 35.39
C VAL A 475 22.08 11.38 34.84
N ARG A 476 22.73 12.45 34.40
CA ARG A 476 24.13 12.41 33.95
C ARG A 476 25.05 11.85 35.02
N ASP A 477 24.93 12.36 36.23
CA ASP A 477 25.81 11.97 37.35
C ASP A 477 25.57 10.51 37.79
N ARG A 478 24.35 9.99 37.61
CA ARG A 478 24.07 8.56 37.84
C ARG A 478 24.63 7.68 36.74
N SER A 479 24.56 8.11 35.47
CA SER A 479 25.09 7.33 34.34
C SER A 479 26.60 7.27 34.29
N LEU A 480 27.31 8.22 34.92
CA LEU A 480 28.77 8.22 35.06
C LEU A 480 29.27 7.35 36.22
N ARG A 481 28.35 6.84 37.06
CA ARG A 481 28.72 5.96 38.20
C ARG A 481 28.62 4.46 37.89
N PHE A 482 28.20 4.09 36.67
CA PHE A 482 28.19 2.75 36.15
C PHE A 482 29.08 2.65 34.92
#